data_ba881267f4112a2fa53986aae88a8010
#
_entry.id   ba881267f4112a2fa53986aae88a8010
#
_cell.length_a   1.000
_cell.length_b   1.000
_cell.length_c   1.000
_cell.angle_alpha   90.00
_cell.angle_beta   90.00
_cell.angle_gamma   90.00
#
_symmetry.space_group_name_H-M   'P 1'
#
loop_
_entity.id
_entity.type
_entity.pdbx_description
1 polymer ?
#
loop_
_entity_poly.entity_id
_entity_poly.type
_entity_poly.pdbx_seq_one_letter_code
_entity_poly.pdbx_strand_id
1 'polypeptide(L)'
;YIELVNNQNQVTGELISVQLKGKQKIKWTKDDYFTFSGINISTTNYWMKFPTPVFICLVDLETEEVFYSSVKESVRKNFYSYIKQDTFSYKIYKKDKLEVSTLENFLFSYFSDKHWENLGININTFLSNHARYTDFIEENIGRDCFMGVDIDRVLYLKVFYENMRFLCLHFQIQWNLKSISDYFSESQKAFGDAYD
;
A
#
# COMPACT_ATOMS: atom_id res chain seq x y z
N TYR A 1 -1.83 -0.13 -22.05
CA TYR A 1 -1.74 0.75 -20.88
C TYR A 1 -3.11 1.33 -20.57
N ILE A 2 -3.37 1.55 -19.30
CA ILE A 2 -4.51 2.33 -18.80
C ILE A 2 -3.91 3.57 -18.13
N GLU A 3 -4.41 4.76 -18.46
CA GLU A 3 -4.06 6.00 -17.79
C GLU A 3 -5.21 6.40 -16.85
N LEU A 4 -4.86 6.76 -15.61
CA LEU A 4 -5.86 7.19 -14.64
C LEU A 4 -6.19 8.67 -14.84
N VAL A 5 -7.46 8.98 -14.69
CA VAL A 5 -7.98 10.34 -14.67
C VAL A 5 -8.55 10.70 -13.30
N ASN A 6 -8.45 11.95 -12.91
CA ASN A 6 -9.05 12.44 -11.67
C ASN A 6 -10.56 12.73 -11.83
N ASN A 7 -11.21 13.14 -10.74
CA ASN A 7 -12.64 13.47 -10.73
C ASN A 7 -13.02 14.68 -11.64
N GLN A 8 -12.02 15.39 -12.15
CA GLN A 8 -12.18 16.52 -13.10
C GLN A 8 -11.90 16.10 -14.55
N ASN A 9 -11.80 14.79 -14.80
CA ASN A 9 -11.41 14.20 -16.10
C ASN A 9 -10.04 14.65 -16.62
N GLN A 10 -9.14 15.03 -15.73
CA GLN A 10 -7.76 15.38 -16.08
C GLN A 10 -6.88 14.14 -15.95
N VAL A 11 -5.95 13.95 -16.88
CA VAL A 11 -4.95 12.90 -16.81
C VAL A 11 -4.01 13.14 -15.62
N THR A 12 -3.72 12.07 -14.89
CA THR A 12 -2.91 12.16 -13.68
C THR A 12 -1.43 11.82 -13.92
N GLY A 13 -1.09 11.31 -15.11
CA GLY A 13 0.21 10.72 -15.40
C GLY A 13 0.41 9.33 -14.76
N GLU A 14 -0.61 8.81 -14.09
CA GLU A 14 -0.60 7.47 -13.51
C GLU A 14 -0.89 6.43 -14.59
N LEU A 15 0.11 5.59 -14.90
CA LEU A 15 0.03 4.56 -15.93
C LEU A 15 0.02 3.17 -15.32
N ILE A 16 -0.88 2.34 -15.80
CA ILE A 16 -1.00 0.93 -15.46
C ILE A 16 -0.66 0.10 -16.69
N SER A 17 0.28 -0.82 -16.56
CA SER A 17 0.60 -1.77 -17.62
C SER A 17 -0.36 -2.95 -17.56
N VAL A 18 -0.93 -3.34 -18.70
CA VAL A 18 -1.92 -4.41 -18.78
C VAL A 18 -1.43 -5.52 -19.73
N GLN A 19 -1.43 -6.74 -19.22
CA GLN A 19 -1.33 -7.95 -20.02
C GLN A 19 -2.72 -8.53 -20.23
N LEU A 20 -3.28 -8.30 -21.40
CA LEU A 20 -4.64 -8.75 -21.72
C LEU A 20 -4.64 -10.22 -22.18
N LYS A 21 -5.61 -11.00 -21.67
CA LYS A 21 -5.90 -12.37 -22.05
C LYS A 21 -7.41 -12.56 -22.24
N GLY A 22 -7.82 -13.09 -23.38
CA GLY A 22 -9.22 -13.41 -23.66
C GLY A 22 -9.50 -14.91 -23.53
N LYS A 23 -10.68 -15.26 -23.05
CA LYS A 23 -11.28 -16.60 -23.08
C LYS A 23 -12.69 -16.48 -23.60
N GLN A 24 -13.12 -17.41 -24.46
CA GLN A 24 -14.50 -17.43 -24.97
C GLN A 24 -15.49 -17.46 -23.79
N LYS A 25 -15.21 -18.33 -22.81
CA LYS A 25 -15.92 -18.44 -21.54
C LYS A 25 -14.94 -18.82 -20.45
N ILE A 26 -14.96 -18.10 -19.33
CA ILE A 26 -14.13 -18.43 -18.18
C ILE A 26 -14.75 -19.59 -17.40
N LYS A 27 -13.95 -20.64 -17.19
CA LYS A 27 -14.33 -21.77 -16.32
C LYS A 27 -13.72 -21.54 -14.94
N TRP A 28 -14.54 -21.08 -14.01
CA TRP A 28 -14.13 -20.89 -12.63
C TRP A 28 -13.96 -22.21 -11.89
N THR A 29 -12.98 -22.29 -11.00
CA THR A 29 -12.86 -23.40 -10.04
C THR A 29 -13.96 -23.32 -8.97
N LYS A 30 -14.03 -24.35 -8.09
CA LYS A 30 -14.96 -24.33 -6.94
C LYS A 30 -14.67 -23.21 -5.95
N ASP A 31 -13.43 -22.73 -5.93
CA ASP A 31 -12.97 -21.63 -5.05
C ASP A 31 -12.97 -20.27 -5.78
N ASP A 32 -13.79 -20.13 -6.83
CA ASP A 32 -14.01 -18.91 -7.59
C ASP A 32 -12.73 -18.23 -8.14
N TYR A 33 -11.77 -19.00 -8.62
CA TYR A 33 -10.63 -18.47 -9.34
C TYR A 33 -10.36 -19.18 -10.67
N PHE A 34 -9.71 -18.49 -11.58
CA PHE A 34 -9.12 -19.01 -12.81
C PHE A 34 -7.60 -19.03 -12.67
N THR A 35 -6.94 -20.10 -13.12
CA THR A 35 -5.47 -20.19 -13.13
C THR A 35 -4.92 -19.88 -14.51
N PHE A 36 -4.16 -18.81 -14.61
CA PHE A 36 -3.33 -18.51 -15.76
C PHE A 36 -1.95 -19.10 -15.53
N SER A 37 -1.70 -20.31 -16.03
CA SER A 37 -0.53 -21.14 -15.74
C SER A 37 0.51 -21.13 -16.85
N GLY A 38 1.71 -21.62 -16.53
CA GLY A 38 2.78 -21.87 -17.50
C GLY A 38 3.53 -20.61 -17.97
N ILE A 39 3.50 -19.55 -17.19
CA ILE A 39 4.26 -18.34 -17.52
C ILE A 39 5.71 -18.52 -17.11
N ASN A 40 6.62 -18.40 -18.04
CA ASN A 40 8.04 -18.50 -17.76
C ASN A 40 8.47 -17.48 -16.68
N ILE A 41 9.34 -17.91 -15.78
CA ILE A 41 9.89 -17.02 -14.74
C ILE A 41 10.57 -15.79 -15.35
N SER A 42 11.24 -15.92 -16.50
CA SER A 42 11.82 -14.77 -17.20
C SER A 42 10.79 -13.70 -17.58
N THR A 43 9.59 -14.13 -18.00
CA THR A 43 8.49 -13.22 -18.31
C THR A 43 7.94 -12.56 -17.04
N THR A 44 7.78 -13.34 -15.96
CA THR A 44 7.39 -12.81 -14.65
C THR A 44 8.42 -11.80 -14.14
N ASN A 45 9.73 -12.11 -14.25
CA ASN A 45 10.81 -11.20 -13.89
C ASN A 45 10.80 -9.91 -14.71
N TYR A 46 10.52 -9.99 -16.00
CA TYR A 46 10.34 -8.81 -16.84
C TYR A 46 9.20 -7.92 -16.34
N TRP A 47 8.04 -8.51 -16.04
CA TRP A 47 6.89 -7.76 -15.51
C TRP A 47 7.16 -7.17 -14.13
N MET A 48 7.88 -7.89 -13.25
CA MET A 48 8.25 -7.40 -11.92
C MET A 48 9.17 -6.18 -11.97
N LYS A 49 10.05 -6.10 -12.98
CA LYS A 49 11.00 -4.99 -13.18
C LYS A 49 10.40 -3.82 -13.97
N PHE A 50 9.17 -3.96 -14.45
CA PHE A 50 8.56 -2.89 -15.23
C PHE A 50 8.36 -1.62 -14.37
N PRO A 51 8.62 -0.42 -14.90
CA PRO A 51 8.55 0.82 -14.12
C PRO A 51 7.13 1.14 -13.62
N THR A 52 6.12 0.65 -14.34
CA THR A 52 4.71 0.76 -13.93
C THR A 52 4.18 -0.59 -13.46
N PRO A 53 3.29 -0.64 -12.45
CA PRO A 53 2.66 -1.88 -12.05
C PRO A 53 2.00 -2.61 -13.21
N VAL A 54 2.22 -3.93 -13.31
CA VAL A 54 1.67 -4.78 -14.35
C VAL A 54 0.51 -5.60 -13.79
N PHE A 55 -0.64 -5.52 -14.47
CA PHE A 55 -1.81 -6.32 -14.18
C PHE A 55 -2.10 -7.29 -15.31
N ILE A 56 -2.44 -8.53 -14.97
CA ILE A 56 -3.00 -9.48 -15.91
C ILE A 56 -4.51 -9.28 -15.90
N CYS A 57 -5.07 -8.90 -17.05
CA CYS A 57 -6.51 -8.76 -17.21
C CYS A 57 -7.04 -9.92 -18.05
N LEU A 58 -7.97 -10.69 -17.48
CA LEU A 58 -8.67 -11.78 -18.10
C LEU A 58 -10.06 -11.31 -18.54
N VAL A 59 -10.34 -11.43 -19.84
CA VAL A 59 -11.63 -11.04 -20.42
C VAL A 59 -12.43 -12.30 -20.74
N ASP A 60 -13.65 -12.38 -20.22
CA ASP A 60 -14.68 -13.32 -20.68
C ASP A 60 -15.35 -12.71 -21.91
N LEU A 61 -15.17 -13.34 -23.08
CA LEU A 61 -15.68 -12.81 -24.34
C LEU A 61 -17.19 -13.07 -24.52
N GLU A 62 -17.77 -13.96 -23.72
CA GLU A 62 -19.23 -14.23 -23.77
C GLU A 62 -20.01 -13.17 -22.98
N THR A 63 -19.46 -12.72 -21.83
CA THR A 63 -20.12 -11.74 -20.95
C THR A 63 -19.50 -10.34 -21.01
N GLU A 64 -18.38 -10.18 -21.73
CA GLU A 64 -17.59 -8.95 -21.81
C GLU A 64 -17.06 -8.48 -20.45
N GLU A 65 -17.02 -9.38 -19.47
CA GLU A 65 -16.51 -9.08 -18.14
C GLU A 65 -14.98 -9.15 -18.09
N VAL A 66 -14.38 -8.24 -17.34
CA VAL A 66 -12.92 -8.17 -17.14
C VAL A 66 -12.58 -8.44 -15.69
N PHE A 67 -11.63 -9.33 -15.47
CA PHE A 67 -11.09 -9.67 -14.15
C PHE A 67 -9.59 -9.40 -14.13
N TYR A 68 -9.05 -9.01 -12.99
CA TYR A 68 -7.65 -8.64 -12.90
C TYR A 68 -6.88 -9.38 -11.81
N SER A 69 -5.56 -9.41 -11.94
CA SER A 69 -4.64 -9.84 -10.90
C SER A 69 -3.33 -9.06 -11.02
N SER A 70 -2.85 -8.53 -9.92
CA SER A 70 -1.54 -7.87 -9.88
C SER A 70 -0.42 -8.91 -9.98
N VAL A 71 0.58 -8.63 -10.82
CA VAL A 71 1.79 -9.47 -10.94
C VAL A 71 2.60 -9.41 -9.66
N LYS A 72 2.90 -8.23 -9.13
CA LYS A 72 3.71 -8.04 -7.91
C LYS A 72 3.05 -8.68 -6.70
N GLU A 73 1.76 -8.48 -6.50
CA GLU A 73 1.02 -9.07 -5.40
C GLU A 73 0.97 -10.60 -5.48
N SER A 74 0.76 -11.16 -6.68
CA SER A 74 0.74 -12.61 -6.92
C SER A 74 2.09 -13.25 -6.58
N VAL A 75 3.19 -12.61 -6.96
CA VAL A 75 4.55 -13.08 -6.63
C VAL A 75 4.78 -12.99 -5.13
N ARG A 76 4.42 -11.89 -4.46
CA ARG A 76 4.55 -11.75 -3.00
C ARG A 76 3.80 -12.85 -2.24
N LYS A 77 2.56 -13.13 -2.63
CA LYS A 77 1.72 -14.16 -2.01
C LYS A 77 2.24 -15.58 -2.24
N ASN A 78 2.96 -15.81 -3.33
CA ASN A 78 3.44 -17.14 -3.73
C ASN A 78 4.96 -17.15 -3.96
N PHE A 79 5.71 -16.42 -3.13
CA PHE A 79 7.14 -16.19 -3.30
C PHE A 79 7.95 -17.49 -3.35
N TYR A 80 7.58 -18.49 -2.53
CA TYR A 80 8.26 -19.78 -2.55
C TYR A 80 8.17 -20.50 -3.92
N SER A 81 7.00 -20.50 -4.56
CA SER A 81 6.82 -21.07 -5.90
C SER A 81 7.60 -20.26 -6.95
N TYR A 82 7.61 -18.94 -6.82
CA TYR A 82 8.35 -18.06 -7.72
C TYR A 82 9.85 -18.32 -7.73
N ILE A 83 10.47 -18.60 -6.57
CA ILE A 83 11.92 -18.83 -6.49
C ILE A 83 12.35 -20.27 -6.83
N LYS A 84 11.42 -21.22 -6.84
CA LYS A 84 11.75 -22.65 -7.00
C LYS A 84 11.33 -23.28 -8.32
N GLN A 85 10.52 -22.60 -9.11
CA GLN A 85 9.94 -23.16 -10.33
C GLN A 85 10.39 -22.38 -11.56
N ASP A 86 10.48 -23.06 -12.70
CA ASP A 86 10.79 -22.44 -13.99
C ASP A 86 9.61 -21.68 -14.59
N THR A 87 8.41 -21.96 -14.11
CA THR A 87 7.16 -21.31 -14.52
C THR A 87 6.38 -20.84 -13.31
N PHE A 88 5.61 -19.77 -13.50
CA PHE A 88 4.73 -19.22 -12.49
C PHE A 88 3.27 -19.26 -12.94
N SER A 89 2.35 -19.39 -11.99
CA SER A 89 0.90 -19.43 -12.24
C SER A 89 0.21 -18.32 -11.47
N TYR A 90 -0.62 -17.57 -12.16
CA TYR A 90 -1.40 -16.48 -11.59
C TYR A 90 -2.82 -16.95 -11.32
N LYS A 91 -3.30 -16.71 -10.09
CA LYS A 91 -4.72 -16.90 -9.76
C LYS A 91 -5.46 -15.58 -9.96
N ILE A 92 -6.50 -15.62 -10.77
CA ILE A 92 -7.38 -14.47 -11.01
C ILE A 92 -8.72 -14.84 -10.38
N TYR A 93 -9.17 -14.06 -9.40
CA TYR A 93 -10.38 -14.39 -8.66
C TYR A 93 -11.60 -13.71 -9.27
N LYS A 94 -12.74 -14.38 -9.21
CA LYS A 94 -14.02 -13.88 -9.72
C LYS A 94 -14.46 -12.59 -9.02
N LYS A 95 -14.10 -12.42 -7.75
CA LYS A 95 -14.35 -11.19 -6.98
C LYS A 95 -13.54 -9.98 -7.47
N ASP A 96 -12.41 -10.22 -8.13
CA ASP A 96 -11.53 -9.17 -8.65
C ASP A 96 -11.97 -8.76 -10.08
N LYS A 97 -13.28 -8.52 -10.22
CA LYS A 97 -13.90 -8.00 -11.43
C LYS A 97 -13.61 -6.51 -11.54
N LEU A 98 -13.28 -6.03 -12.73
CA LEU A 98 -13.07 -4.62 -13.01
C LEU A 98 -14.40 -3.97 -13.42
N GLU A 99 -15.04 -3.30 -12.48
CA GLU A 99 -16.29 -2.57 -12.68
C GLU A 99 -16.33 -1.35 -11.74
N VAL A 100 -17.29 -0.46 -11.93
CA VAL A 100 -17.38 0.79 -11.15
C VAL A 100 -17.47 0.52 -9.64
N SER A 101 -18.21 -0.52 -9.22
CA SER A 101 -18.37 -0.88 -7.80
C SER A 101 -17.11 -1.43 -7.14
N THR A 102 -16.14 -1.93 -7.92
CA THR A 102 -14.88 -2.51 -7.43
C THR A 102 -13.65 -1.71 -7.82
N LEU A 103 -13.84 -0.53 -8.44
CA LEU A 103 -12.75 0.31 -8.91
C LEU A 103 -11.80 0.70 -7.78
N GLU A 104 -12.30 0.98 -6.59
CA GLU A 104 -11.47 1.32 -5.42
C GLU A 104 -10.50 0.19 -5.06
N ASN A 105 -10.93 -1.07 -5.13
CA ASN A 105 -10.06 -2.22 -4.87
C ASN A 105 -8.94 -2.34 -5.91
N PHE A 106 -9.26 -2.08 -7.17
CA PHE A 106 -8.28 -2.06 -8.25
C PHE A 106 -7.24 -0.94 -8.05
N LEU A 107 -7.71 0.28 -7.75
CA LEU A 107 -6.84 1.42 -7.48
C LEU A 107 -5.98 1.18 -6.24
N PHE A 108 -6.55 0.61 -5.18
CA PHE A 108 -5.79 0.23 -3.98
C PHE A 108 -4.66 -0.76 -4.32
N SER A 109 -4.96 -1.79 -5.12
CA SER A 109 -3.95 -2.75 -5.57
C SER A 109 -2.85 -2.08 -6.42
N TYR A 110 -3.22 -1.17 -7.32
CA TYR A 110 -2.29 -0.39 -8.13
C TYR A 110 -1.35 0.46 -7.28
N PHE A 111 -1.89 1.28 -6.38
CA PHE A 111 -1.09 2.15 -5.53
C PHE A 111 -0.22 1.36 -4.56
N SER A 112 -0.72 0.24 -4.03
CA SER A 112 0.07 -0.67 -3.20
C SER A 112 1.28 -1.22 -3.95
N ASP A 113 1.12 -1.63 -5.20
CA ASP A 113 2.22 -2.14 -6.02
C ASP A 113 3.22 -1.05 -6.42
N LYS A 114 2.72 0.12 -6.79
CA LYS A 114 3.56 1.26 -7.22
C LYS A 114 4.47 1.73 -6.09
N HIS A 115 3.95 1.71 -4.88
CA HIS A 115 4.62 2.32 -3.74
C HIS A 115 5.16 1.31 -2.72
N TRP A 116 5.13 0.02 -3.05
CA TRP A 116 5.55 -1.03 -2.12
C TRP A 116 6.96 -0.82 -1.56
N GLU A 117 7.90 -0.41 -2.39
CA GLU A 117 9.28 -0.16 -1.96
C GLU A 117 9.35 1.04 -1.01
N ASN A 118 8.66 2.13 -1.36
CA ASN A 118 8.55 3.31 -0.50
C ASN A 118 7.81 3.00 0.80
N LEU A 119 6.77 2.16 0.75
CA LEU A 119 6.05 1.71 1.93
C LEU A 119 6.99 0.93 2.87
N GLY A 120 7.79 0.01 2.35
CA GLY A 120 8.77 -0.74 3.13
C GLY A 120 9.78 0.18 3.82
N ILE A 121 10.31 1.17 3.09
CA ILE A 121 11.22 2.19 3.65
C ILE A 121 10.51 3.00 4.76
N ASN A 122 9.30 3.44 4.51
CA ASN A 122 8.54 4.25 5.47
C ASN A 122 8.16 3.46 6.73
N ILE A 123 7.77 2.18 6.59
CA ILE A 123 7.50 1.31 7.73
C ILE A 123 8.78 1.09 8.55
N ASN A 124 9.92 0.80 7.90
CA ASN A 124 11.19 0.62 8.59
C ASN A 124 11.65 1.90 9.30
N THR A 125 11.50 3.05 8.66
CA THR A 125 11.78 4.36 9.26
C THR A 125 10.88 4.62 10.46
N PHE A 126 9.59 4.31 10.34
CA PHE A 126 8.63 4.41 11.43
C PHE A 126 9.02 3.53 12.61
N LEU A 127 9.31 2.24 12.38
CA LEU A 127 9.72 1.30 13.44
C LEU A 127 11.02 1.74 14.12
N SER A 128 12.00 2.21 13.34
CA SER A 128 13.26 2.73 13.91
C SER A 128 13.04 3.97 14.75
N ASN A 129 12.17 4.89 14.31
CA ASN A 129 11.86 6.10 15.08
C ASN A 129 11.05 5.77 16.33
N HIS A 130 10.15 4.79 16.26
CA HIS A 130 9.40 4.31 17.43
C HIS A 130 10.35 3.69 18.46
N ALA A 131 11.28 2.84 18.05
CA ALA A 131 12.28 2.26 18.95
C ALA A 131 13.12 3.36 19.64
N ARG A 132 13.65 4.31 18.87
CA ARG A 132 14.40 5.46 19.41
C ARG A 132 13.57 6.29 20.38
N TYR A 133 12.29 6.49 20.08
CA TYR A 133 11.39 7.20 20.99
C TYR A 133 11.21 6.44 22.31
N THR A 134 11.05 5.11 22.25
CA THR A 134 10.93 4.27 23.44
C THR A 134 12.21 4.32 24.29
N ASP A 135 13.36 4.10 23.64
CA ASP A 135 14.67 4.20 24.31
C ASP A 135 14.86 5.58 24.99
N PHE A 136 14.52 6.67 24.25
CA PHE A 136 14.59 8.02 24.77
C PHE A 136 13.69 8.23 26.00
N ILE A 137 12.46 7.70 26.00
CA ILE A 137 11.56 7.77 27.14
C ILE A 137 12.14 7.02 28.34
N GLU A 138 12.64 5.80 28.13
CA GLU A 138 13.22 4.97 29.18
C GLU A 138 14.47 5.62 29.83
N GLU A 139 15.35 6.19 29.01
CA GLU A 139 16.57 6.88 29.48
C GLU A 139 16.27 8.17 30.24
N ASN A 140 15.11 8.77 30.03
CA ASN A 140 14.75 10.05 30.61
C ASN A 140 13.60 9.96 31.64
N ILE A 141 13.23 8.75 32.06
CA ILE A 141 12.25 8.56 33.15
C ILE A 141 12.76 9.28 34.41
N GLY A 142 11.92 10.15 34.95
CA GLY A 142 12.22 10.90 36.20
C GLY A 142 13.13 12.12 36.03
N ARG A 143 13.52 12.48 34.78
CA ARG A 143 14.20 13.78 34.54
C ARG A 143 13.17 14.90 34.46
N ASP A 144 13.56 16.04 35.00
CA ASP A 144 12.74 17.26 35.02
C ASP A 144 12.51 17.77 33.58
N CYS A 145 11.26 18.08 33.24
CA CYS A 145 10.84 18.61 31.94
C CYS A 145 11.53 19.95 31.56
N PHE A 146 12.12 20.67 32.49
CA PHE A 146 12.89 21.89 32.23
C PHE A 146 14.26 21.65 31.58
N MET A 147 14.70 20.42 31.37
CA MET A 147 16.03 20.06 30.86
C MET A 147 16.10 19.82 29.35
N GLY A 148 15.18 20.33 28.54
CA GLY A 148 15.18 20.18 27.08
C GLY A 148 14.66 18.84 26.58
N VAL A 149 14.33 17.93 27.48
CA VAL A 149 13.78 16.58 27.14
C VAL A 149 12.48 16.67 26.37
N ASP A 150 11.65 17.67 26.63
CA ASP A 150 10.37 17.86 25.95
C ASP A 150 10.55 18.28 24.49
N ILE A 151 11.61 19.03 24.16
CA ILE A 151 11.88 19.41 22.77
C ILE A 151 12.22 18.17 21.93
N ASP A 152 13.03 17.27 22.46
CA ASP A 152 13.41 16.05 21.77
C ASP A 152 12.23 15.09 21.63
N ARG A 153 11.39 14.97 22.67
CA ARG A 153 10.10 14.26 22.61
C ARG A 153 9.23 14.75 21.45
N VAL A 154 9.10 16.07 21.32
CA VAL A 154 8.32 16.68 20.22
C VAL A 154 8.87 16.31 18.88
N LEU A 155 10.19 16.36 18.71
CA LEU A 155 10.85 16.02 17.45
C LEU A 155 10.60 14.55 17.06
N TYR A 156 10.72 13.62 18.01
CA TYR A 156 10.42 12.21 17.76
C TYR A 156 8.94 11.98 17.40
N LEU A 157 8.02 12.59 18.15
CA LEU A 157 6.59 12.53 17.86
C LEU A 157 6.25 13.15 16.49
N LYS A 158 6.88 14.27 16.14
CA LYS A 158 6.68 14.92 14.85
C LYS A 158 7.07 14.00 13.69
N VAL A 159 8.23 13.36 13.76
CA VAL A 159 8.69 12.42 12.72
C VAL A 159 7.75 11.24 12.61
N PHE A 160 7.29 10.69 13.73
CA PHE A 160 6.31 9.62 13.77
C PHE A 160 4.99 10.02 13.07
N TYR A 161 4.46 11.20 13.40
CA TYR A 161 3.22 11.72 12.85
C TYR A 161 3.32 11.99 11.34
N GLU A 162 4.42 12.60 10.90
CA GLU A 162 4.62 12.87 9.46
C GLU A 162 4.68 11.57 8.66
N ASN A 163 5.33 10.53 9.19
CA ASN A 163 5.36 9.22 8.55
C ASN A 163 3.97 8.57 8.50
N MET A 164 3.19 8.62 9.58
CA MET A 164 1.81 8.11 9.62
C MET A 164 0.91 8.89 8.66
N ARG A 165 1.00 10.21 8.65
CA ARG A 165 0.25 11.06 7.73
C ARG A 165 0.58 10.73 6.28
N PHE A 166 1.87 10.55 5.97
CA PHE A 166 2.31 10.15 4.63
C PHE A 166 1.70 8.81 4.22
N LEU A 167 1.72 7.80 5.10
CA LEU A 167 1.12 6.49 4.85
C LEU A 167 -0.39 6.61 4.62
N CYS A 168 -1.10 7.38 5.43
CA CYS A 168 -2.54 7.60 5.27
C CYS A 168 -2.88 8.28 3.95
N LEU A 169 -2.15 9.34 3.59
CA LEU A 169 -2.33 10.03 2.30
C LEU A 169 -2.04 9.08 1.13
N HIS A 170 -1.02 8.24 1.27
CA HIS A 170 -0.59 7.31 0.25
C HIS A 170 -1.62 6.22 -0.04
N PHE A 171 -2.24 5.68 1.02
CA PHE A 171 -3.28 4.66 0.94
C PHE A 171 -4.70 5.24 0.91
N GLN A 172 -4.85 6.57 0.78
CA GLN A 172 -6.14 7.26 0.83
C GLN A 172 -6.96 6.91 2.09
N ILE A 173 -6.28 6.59 3.18
CA ILE A 173 -6.90 6.36 4.48
C ILE A 173 -7.26 7.72 5.07
N GLN A 174 -8.51 7.87 5.49
CA GLN A 174 -8.96 9.10 6.13
C GLN A 174 -8.16 9.35 7.42
N TRP A 175 -7.52 10.52 7.50
CA TRP A 175 -6.76 10.94 8.65
C TRP A 175 -7.67 11.63 9.66
N ASN A 176 -8.02 10.93 10.74
CA ASN A 176 -8.92 11.42 11.78
C ASN A 176 -8.19 11.84 13.08
N LEU A 177 -6.85 11.81 13.07
CA LEU A 177 -6.08 12.21 14.23
C LEU A 177 -5.90 13.73 14.24
N LYS A 178 -5.92 14.32 15.43
CA LYS A 178 -5.60 15.73 15.64
C LYS A 178 -4.16 16.02 15.20
N SER A 179 -3.87 17.29 14.90
CA SER A 179 -2.49 17.69 14.63
C SER A 179 -1.62 17.56 15.88
N ILE A 180 -0.31 17.42 15.70
CA ILE A 180 0.63 17.41 16.85
C ILE A 180 0.52 18.68 17.66
N SER A 181 0.35 19.84 17.00
CA SER A 181 0.15 21.11 17.67
C SER A 181 -1.08 21.15 18.56
N ASP A 182 -2.17 20.48 18.16
CA ASP A 182 -3.38 20.39 18.96
C ASP A 182 -3.17 19.54 20.21
N TYR A 183 -2.50 18.37 20.06
CA TYR A 183 -2.12 17.54 21.22
C TYR A 183 -1.19 18.27 22.18
N PHE A 184 -0.26 19.07 21.65
CA PHE A 184 0.65 19.88 22.46
C PHE A 184 -0.09 20.94 23.25
N SER A 185 -0.98 21.68 22.60
CA SER A 185 -1.78 22.72 23.22
C SER A 185 -2.71 22.15 24.31
N GLU A 186 -3.27 20.97 24.09
CA GLU A 186 -4.11 20.29 25.07
C GLU A 186 -3.31 19.78 26.27
N SER A 187 -2.10 19.23 26.04
CA SER A 187 -1.23 18.77 27.12
C SER A 187 -0.71 19.93 27.96
N GLN A 188 -0.35 21.06 27.36
CA GLN A 188 0.07 22.25 28.09
C GLN A 188 -1.06 22.87 28.94
N LYS A 189 -2.30 22.85 28.43
CA LYS A 189 -3.48 23.27 29.21
C LYS A 189 -3.71 22.35 30.40
N ALA A 190 -3.68 21.04 30.20
CA ALA A 190 -3.86 20.07 31.27
C ALA A 190 -2.76 20.17 32.36
N PHE A 191 -1.54 20.58 32.02
CA PHE A 191 -0.47 20.85 32.96
C PHE A 191 -0.68 22.20 33.68
N GLY A 192 -1.14 23.24 32.98
CA GLY A 192 -1.43 24.55 33.59
C GLY A 192 -2.56 24.46 34.61
N ASP A 193 -3.66 23.76 34.27
CA ASP A 193 -4.82 23.56 35.14
C ASP A 193 -4.53 22.67 36.39
N ALA A 194 -3.41 21.95 36.39
CA ALA A 194 -3.00 21.13 37.56
C ALA A 194 -2.16 21.88 38.60
N TYR A 195 -1.75 23.12 38.29
CA TYR A 195 -0.94 23.99 39.19
C TYR A 195 -1.66 25.26 39.63
N ASP A 196 -2.89 25.51 39.14
CA ASP A 196 -3.80 26.53 39.64
C ASP A 196 -4.83 25.89 40.62
#